data_4d0c9c2e34190312a8cc07c363df205c
#
_entry.id   4d0c9c2e34190312a8cc07c363df205c
#
_cell.length_a   1.000
_cell.length_b   1.000
_cell.length_c   1.000
_cell.angle_alpha   90.00
_cell.angle_beta   90.00
_cell.angle_gamma   90.00
#
_symmetry.space_group_name_H-M   'P 1'
#
loop_
_entity.id
_entity.type
_entity.pdbx_description
1 polymer ?
#
loop_
_entity_poly.entity_id
_entity_poly.type
_entity_poly.pdbx_seq_one_letter_code
_entity_poly.pdbx_strand_id
1 'polypeptide(L)'
;LDNILAAAEQESPDVLIVDSIQTLYTEDKTSSPGSITQVRDCTMRLMQYSKANGVTVFVVGHINKEGAIAGPKVLEHMVDCVLYFEGEEHTSYRLLRAAKNRFGSTNEIGVFEMDDSGLREVPNPSEMLLSGRPLGAPGTCVACVMEGTRPILAEVQALVAPTSFNMPRRTSNGFDFNRAAMLLAVLEKRGGMRFGNADVYL
;
A
#
# COMPACT_ATOMS: atom_id res chain seq x y z
N LEU A 1 24.79 -6.42 15.06
CA LEU A 1 24.98 -6.67 13.63
C LEU A 1 26.13 -7.64 13.37
N ASP A 2 27.31 -7.44 14.02
CA ASP A 2 28.53 -8.22 13.73
C ASP A 2 28.35 -9.72 13.92
N ASN A 3 27.65 -10.14 14.98
CA ASN A 3 27.34 -11.55 15.21
C ASN A 3 26.45 -12.16 14.09
N ILE A 4 25.53 -11.37 13.52
CA ILE A 4 24.66 -11.82 12.41
C ILE A 4 25.51 -12.04 11.16
N LEU A 5 26.40 -11.09 10.84
CA LEU A 5 27.25 -11.20 9.66
C LEU A 5 28.25 -12.36 9.79
N ALA A 6 28.85 -12.54 10.98
CA ALA A 6 29.74 -13.67 11.24
C ALA A 6 29.01 -15.03 11.11
N ALA A 7 27.80 -15.14 11.63
CA ALA A 7 26.99 -16.34 11.47
C ALA A 7 26.61 -16.59 9.98
N ALA A 8 26.21 -15.52 9.27
CA ALA A 8 25.89 -15.62 7.85
C ALA A 8 27.10 -16.00 6.98
N GLU A 9 28.30 -15.59 7.34
CA GLU A 9 29.54 -16.03 6.67
C GLU A 9 29.81 -17.53 6.87
N GLN A 10 29.52 -18.05 8.07
CA GLN A 10 29.69 -19.47 8.38
C GLN A 10 28.65 -20.36 7.69
N GLU A 11 27.38 -19.93 7.71
CA GLU A 11 26.26 -20.71 7.16
C GLU A 11 26.11 -20.58 5.64
N SER A 12 26.68 -19.52 5.04
CA SER A 12 26.60 -19.22 3.61
C SER A 12 25.17 -19.31 3.05
N PRO A 13 24.19 -18.57 3.59
CA PRO A 13 22.79 -18.65 3.18
C PRO A 13 22.58 -18.04 1.79
N ASP A 14 21.61 -18.57 1.04
CA ASP A 14 21.12 -17.93 -0.19
C ASP A 14 20.30 -16.67 0.09
N VAL A 15 19.61 -16.66 1.22
CA VAL A 15 18.73 -15.56 1.66
C VAL A 15 18.94 -15.26 3.14
N LEU A 16 19.10 -13.98 3.46
CA LEU A 16 19.17 -13.47 4.82
C LEU A 16 18.00 -12.53 5.07
N ILE A 17 17.18 -12.83 6.09
CA ILE A 17 16.05 -12.00 6.50
C ILE A 17 16.35 -11.36 7.85
N VAL A 18 16.25 -10.05 7.93
CA VAL A 18 16.48 -9.24 9.14
C VAL A 18 15.17 -8.57 9.56
N ASP A 19 14.58 -9.03 10.66
CA ASP A 19 13.39 -8.45 11.28
C ASP A 19 13.71 -8.06 12.74
N SER A 20 13.84 -6.78 13.01
CA SER A 20 13.74 -5.60 12.17
C SER A 20 15.06 -4.81 12.19
N ILE A 21 15.27 -3.98 11.20
CA ILE A 21 16.47 -3.13 11.11
C ILE A 21 16.60 -2.17 12.29
N GLN A 22 15.46 -1.78 12.92
CA GLN A 22 15.45 -0.87 14.06
C GLN A 22 16.05 -1.47 15.32
N THR A 23 16.12 -2.80 15.43
CA THR A 23 16.74 -3.47 16.59
C THR A 23 18.23 -3.68 16.44
N LEU A 24 18.77 -3.49 15.23
CA LEU A 24 20.18 -3.65 14.98
C LEU A 24 20.99 -2.42 15.39
N TYR A 25 22.20 -2.68 15.81
CA TYR A 25 23.20 -1.65 16.12
C TYR A 25 24.62 -2.16 15.81
N THR A 26 25.52 -1.21 15.64
CA THR A 26 26.97 -1.44 15.59
C THR A 26 27.60 -0.77 16.79
N GLU A 27 28.59 -1.43 17.40
CA GLU A 27 29.28 -0.90 18.58
C GLU A 27 30.16 0.33 18.26
N ASP A 28 30.50 0.50 16.98
CA ASP A 28 31.31 1.64 16.50
C ASP A 28 30.61 2.99 16.60
N LYS A 29 29.28 2.99 16.86
CA LYS A 29 28.45 4.19 16.95
C LYS A 29 27.87 4.34 18.35
N THR A 30 27.93 5.53 18.90
CA THR A 30 27.39 5.87 20.22
C THR A 30 25.91 6.15 20.21
N SER A 31 25.28 6.19 19.02
CA SER A 31 23.83 6.42 18.86
C SER A 31 23.02 5.18 19.22
N SER A 32 21.83 5.40 19.79
CA SER A 32 20.95 4.32 20.21
C SER A 32 20.46 3.45 19.03
N PRO A 33 20.17 2.16 19.25
CA PRO A 33 19.47 1.30 18.28
C PRO A 33 18.21 1.99 17.75
N GLY A 34 17.88 1.81 16.46
CA GLY A 34 16.73 2.44 15.82
C GLY A 34 16.93 3.91 15.44
N SER A 35 18.04 4.55 15.83
CA SER A 35 18.36 5.88 15.34
C SER A 35 18.71 5.86 13.84
N ILE A 36 18.50 7.00 13.15
CA ILE A 36 18.81 7.13 11.71
C ILE A 36 20.24 6.69 11.39
N THR A 37 21.19 7.08 12.24
CA THR A 37 22.61 6.78 12.06
C THR A 37 22.85 5.27 12.13
N GLN A 38 22.29 4.59 13.13
CA GLN A 38 22.42 3.13 13.28
C GLN A 38 21.74 2.39 12.13
N VAL A 39 20.51 2.75 11.82
CA VAL A 39 19.73 2.12 10.73
C VAL A 39 20.47 2.24 9.39
N ARG A 40 21.02 3.42 9.10
CA ARG A 40 21.80 3.66 7.88
C ARG A 40 23.08 2.83 7.84
N ASP A 41 23.82 2.81 8.93
CA ASP A 41 25.11 2.08 9.02
C ASP A 41 24.89 0.57 8.92
N CYS A 42 23.94 0.03 9.68
CA CYS A 42 23.56 -1.38 9.60
C CYS A 42 23.13 -1.79 8.20
N THR A 43 22.27 -0.98 7.55
CA THR A 43 21.84 -1.26 6.18
C THR A 43 23.00 -1.23 5.19
N MET A 44 23.92 -0.28 5.32
CA MET A 44 25.08 -0.20 4.44
C MET A 44 25.95 -1.45 4.56
N ARG A 45 26.20 -1.93 5.78
CA ARG A 45 26.97 -3.15 6.03
C ARG A 45 26.28 -4.41 5.52
N LEU A 46 24.97 -4.53 5.70
CA LEU A 46 24.16 -5.62 5.12
C LEU A 46 24.22 -5.62 3.58
N MET A 47 24.16 -4.45 2.95
CA MET A 47 24.30 -4.32 1.49
C MET A 47 25.71 -4.69 1.01
N GLN A 48 26.75 -4.32 1.75
CA GLN A 48 28.13 -4.70 1.42
C GLN A 48 28.29 -6.23 1.49
N TYR A 49 27.78 -6.84 2.57
CA TYR A 49 27.75 -8.29 2.72
C TYR A 49 27.02 -8.98 1.58
N SER A 50 25.79 -8.51 1.27
CA SER A 50 24.98 -9.02 0.15
C SER A 50 25.77 -9.03 -1.17
N LYS A 51 26.39 -7.91 -1.50
CA LYS A 51 27.16 -7.76 -2.76
C LYS A 51 28.43 -8.60 -2.80
N ALA A 52 29.13 -8.71 -1.67
CA ALA A 52 30.36 -9.48 -1.60
C ALA A 52 30.13 -11.00 -1.71
N ASN A 53 29.02 -11.49 -1.15
CA ASN A 53 28.74 -12.91 -1.04
C ASN A 53 27.63 -13.39 -1.99
N GLY A 54 26.99 -12.50 -2.77
CA GLY A 54 25.88 -12.86 -3.66
C GLY A 54 24.60 -13.28 -2.94
N VAL A 55 24.45 -12.90 -1.68
CA VAL A 55 23.30 -13.24 -0.81
C VAL A 55 22.17 -12.25 -0.99
N THR A 56 20.94 -12.73 -1.16
CA THR A 56 19.77 -11.87 -1.17
C THR A 56 19.40 -11.47 0.27
N VAL A 57 19.36 -10.18 0.57
CA VAL A 57 19.05 -9.68 1.92
C VAL A 57 17.69 -8.97 1.94
N PHE A 58 16.76 -9.48 2.78
CA PHE A 58 15.50 -8.82 3.09
C PHE A 58 15.66 -8.06 4.42
N VAL A 59 15.41 -6.77 4.37
CA VAL A 59 15.42 -5.90 5.53
C VAL A 59 14.01 -5.46 5.86
N VAL A 60 13.48 -5.95 6.98
CA VAL A 60 12.16 -5.56 7.47
C VAL A 60 12.28 -4.29 8.31
N GLY A 61 11.45 -3.30 8.02
CA GLY A 61 11.38 -2.05 8.75
C GLY A 61 9.94 -1.66 9.04
N HIS A 62 9.70 -1.05 10.21
CA HIS A 62 8.37 -0.59 10.61
C HIS A 62 8.21 0.90 10.32
N ILE A 63 7.06 1.28 9.74
CA ILE A 63 6.63 2.66 9.52
C ILE A 63 5.65 3.04 10.61
N ASN A 64 5.87 4.14 11.33
CA ASN A 64 4.88 4.67 12.25
C ASN A 64 3.80 5.45 11.50
N LYS A 65 2.55 5.44 12.03
CA LYS A 65 1.37 6.15 11.49
C LYS A 65 1.61 7.64 11.21
N GLU A 66 2.56 8.26 11.90
CA GLU A 66 2.90 9.69 11.74
C GLU A 66 3.95 9.96 10.64
N GLY A 67 4.44 8.94 9.94
CA GLY A 67 5.46 9.11 8.89
C GLY A 67 6.81 9.68 9.37
N ALA A 68 6.99 9.80 10.68
CA ALA A 68 8.05 10.60 11.32
C ALA A 68 9.23 9.78 11.86
N ILE A 69 9.22 8.45 11.77
CA ILE A 69 10.43 7.71 12.11
C ILE A 69 11.31 7.62 10.87
N ALA A 70 12.38 8.31 10.98
CA ALA A 70 13.43 8.58 10.05
C ALA A 70 14.15 7.36 9.44
N GLY A 71 13.74 6.15 9.72
CA GLY A 71 14.33 4.92 9.20
C GLY A 71 13.95 4.58 7.75
N PRO A 72 12.66 4.40 7.41
CA PRO A 72 12.28 3.83 6.10
C PRO A 72 12.67 4.68 4.91
N LYS A 73 12.41 6.00 4.93
CA LYS A 73 12.75 6.89 3.80
C LYS A 73 14.25 6.96 3.50
N VAL A 74 15.10 6.85 4.53
CA VAL A 74 16.55 6.80 4.32
C VAL A 74 16.95 5.51 3.61
N LEU A 75 16.29 4.38 3.93
CA LEU A 75 16.56 3.08 3.33
C LEU A 75 16.13 3.01 1.87
N GLU A 76 15.02 3.67 1.49
CA GLU A 76 14.49 3.66 0.13
C GLU A 76 15.54 4.05 -0.92
N HIS A 77 16.42 4.99 -0.58
CA HIS A 77 17.49 5.42 -1.48
C HIS A 77 18.66 4.43 -1.54
N MET A 78 18.84 3.64 -0.50
CA MET A 78 19.98 2.74 -0.38
C MET A 78 19.75 1.38 -1.03
N VAL A 79 18.56 0.80 -0.83
CA VAL A 79 18.21 -0.55 -1.28
C VAL A 79 17.79 -0.59 -2.75
N ASP A 80 17.82 -1.78 -3.36
CA ASP A 80 17.48 -1.97 -4.77
C ASP A 80 15.97 -2.12 -5.00
N CYS A 81 15.25 -2.67 -4.04
CA CYS A 81 13.81 -2.83 -4.06
C CYS A 81 13.19 -2.36 -2.75
N VAL A 82 12.04 -1.69 -2.81
CA VAL A 82 11.24 -1.28 -1.65
C VAL A 82 9.83 -1.78 -1.85
N LEU A 83 9.37 -2.58 -0.91
CA LEU A 83 8.02 -3.11 -0.87
C LEU A 83 7.30 -2.53 0.35
N TYR A 84 6.13 -1.93 0.13
CA TYR A 84 5.22 -1.56 1.19
C TYR A 84 4.21 -2.66 1.41
N PHE A 85 4.03 -3.04 2.67
CA PHE A 85 3.01 -3.96 3.11
C PHE A 85 1.95 -3.17 3.87
N GLU A 86 0.83 -2.91 3.21
CA GLU A 86 -0.22 -2.01 3.65
C GLU A 86 -1.45 -2.81 4.10
N GLY A 87 -2.14 -2.35 5.12
CA GLY A 87 -3.41 -2.92 5.58
C GLY A 87 -4.19 -1.94 6.42
N GLU A 88 -5.49 -1.97 6.31
CA GLU A 88 -6.40 -1.19 7.15
C GLU A 88 -6.74 -1.97 8.43
N GLU A 89 -6.94 -1.27 9.55
CA GLU A 89 -7.19 -1.87 10.86
C GLU A 89 -8.45 -2.74 10.93
N HIS A 90 -9.41 -2.48 10.04
CA HIS A 90 -10.72 -3.13 10.05
C HIS A 90 -10.93 -4.14 8.92
N THR A 91 -9.89 -4.42 8.12
CA THR A 91 -9.97 -5.38 7.02
C THR A 91 -8.99 -6.53 7.23
N SER A 92 -9.37 -7.74 6.80
CA SER A 92 -8.46 -8.89 6.75
C SER A 92 -7.45 -8.81 5.61
N TYR A 93 -7.64 -7.86 4.68
CA TYR A 93 -6.81 -7.75 3.48
C TYR A 93 -5.53 -6.97 3.71
N ARG A 94 -4.50 -7.39 2.99
CA ARG A 94 -3.18 -6.76 2.97
C ARG A 94 -2.74 -6.58 1.52
N LEU A 95 -2.15 -5.43 1.24
CA LEU A 95 -1.61 -5.09 -0.06
C LEU A 95 -0.09 -5.07 0.00
N LEU A 96 0.56 -5.74 -0.93
CA LEU A 96 1.99 -5.65 -1.14
C LEU A 96 2.24 -4.82 -2.40
N ARG A 97 2.85 -3.66 -2.24
CA ARG A 97 3.09 -2.70 -3.32
C ARG A 97 4.57 -2.39 -3.45
N ALA A 98 5.09 -2.46 -4.67
CA ALA A 98 6.44 -2.02 -4.96
C ALA A 98 6.49 -0.49 -5.08
N ALA A 99 7.24 0.19 -4.20
CA ALA A 99 7.49 1.63 -4.27
C ALA A 99 8.76 1.94 -5.08
N LYS A 100 9.73 1.02 -5.08
CA LYS A 100 10.96 1.09 -5.85
C LYS A 100 11.35 -0.31 -6.31
N ASN A 101 11.77 -0.43 -7.55
CA ASN A 101 12.33 -1.68 -8.07
C ASN A 101 13.33 -1.36 -9.18
N ARG A 102 14.62 -1.61 -8.94
CA ARG A 102 15.67 -1.40 -9.95
C ARG A 102 15.66 -2.45 -11.06
N PHE A 103 15.01 -3.58 -10.84
CA PHE A 103 15.06 -4.74 -11.73
C PHE A 103 13.77 -4.95 -12.52
N GLY A 104 12.73 -4.13 -12.29
CA GLY A 104 11.45 -4.28 -12.97
C GLY A 104 10.44 -3.20 -12.65
N SER A 105 9.19 -3.45 -13.00
CA SER A 105 8.06 -2.54 -12.78
C SER A 105 7.74 -2.37 -11.31
N THR A 106 7.25 -1.20 -10.93
CA THR A 106 6.63 -0.91 -9.64
C THR A 106 5.11 -0.91 -9.69
N ASN A 107 4.53 -1.25 -10.85
CA ASN A 107 3.09 -1.22 -11.07
C ASN A 107 2.36 -2.50 -10.63
N GLU A 108 3.08 -3.49 -10.14
CA GLU A 108 2.49 -4.74 -9.68
C GLU A 108 2.04 -4.64 -8.22
N ILE A 109 0.88 -5.24 -7.94
CA ILE A 109 0.28 -5.28 -6.60
C ILE A 109 -0.07 -6.72 -6.26
N GLY A 110 0.41 -7.19 -5.10
CA GLY A 110 -0.04 -8.41 -4.46
C GLY A 110 -1.20 -8.12 -3.50
N VAL A 111 -2.25 -8.92 -3.56
CA VAL A 111 -3.38 -8.85 -2.62
C VAL A 111 -3.40 -10.12 -1.81
N PHE A 112 -3.42 -9.97 -0.50
CA PHE A 112 -3.44 -11.07 0.47
C PHE A 112 -4.59 -10.90 1.44
N GLU A 113 -5.05 -12.01 1.99
CA GLU A 113 -6.00 -12.06 3.07
C GLU A 113 -5.33 -12.70 4.30
N MET A 114 -5.54 -12.11 5.46
CA MET A 114 -5.08 -12.68 6.72
C MET A 114 -6.18 -13.58 7.27
N ASP A 115 -5.88 -14.85 7.41
CA ASP A 115 -6.75 -15.84 8.06
C ASP A 115 -6.03 -16.50 9.26
N ASP A 116 -6.68 -17.46 9.91
CA ASP A 116 -6.12 -18.16 11.08
C ASP A 116 -4.84 -18.95 10.76
N SER A 117 -4.60 -19.26 9.50
CA SER A 117 -3.39 -19.95 9.03
C SER A 117 -2.25 -19.01 8.62
N GLY A 118 -2.52 -17.71 8.57
CA GLY A 118 -1.59 -16.66 8.15
C GLY A 118 -2.05 -15.91 6.90
N LEU A 119 -1.10 -15.48 6.09
CA LEU A 119 -1.37 -14.76 4.84
C LEU A 119 -1.65 -15.73 3.69
N ARG A 120 -2.79 -15.54 3.03
CA ARG A 120 -3.19 -16.26 1.83
C ARG A 120 -3.31 -15.29 0.65
N GLU A 121 -2.77 -15.68 -0.50
CA GLU A 121 -2.95 -14.91 -1.73
C GLU A 121 -4.42 -14.82 -2.16
N VAL A 122 -4.85 -13.64 -2.61
CA VAL A 122 -6.14 -13.40 -3.26
C VAL A 122 -5.90 -13.32 -4.77
N PRO A 123 -6.10 -14.41 -5.51
CA PRO A 123 -5.77 -14.45 -6.94
C PRO A 123 -6.70 -13.56 -7.78
N ASN A 124 -7.94 -13.36 -7.34
CA ASN A 124 -8.94 -12.53 -8.01
C ASN A 124 -9.57 -11.49 -7.07
N PRO A 125 -8.93 -10.31 -6.89
CA PRO A 125 -9.52 -9.22 -6.08
C PRO A 125 -10.86 -8.71 -6.59
N SER A 126 -11.13 -8.81 -7.90
CA SER A 126 -12.40 -8.39 -8.47
C SER A 126 -13.57 -9.24 -7.97
N GLU A 127 -13.38 -10.55 -7.87
CA GLU A 127 -14.40 -11.46 -7.32
C GLU A 127 -14.70 -11.14 -5.86
N MET A 128 -13.66 -10.89 -5.08
CA MET A 128 -13.78 -10.47 -3.69
C MET A 128 -14.57 -9.16 -3.54
N LEU A 129 -14.22 -8.12 -4.31
CA LEU A 129 -14.87 -6.81 -4.24
C LEU A 129 -16.32 -6.82 -4.75
N LEU A 130 -16.67 -7.79 -5.61
CA LEU A 130 -18.02 -7.94 -6.13
C LEU A 130 -18.85 -8.97 -5.36
N SER A 131 -18.26 -9.68 -4.40
CA SER A 131 -18.97 -10.66 -3.59
C SER A 131 -20.01 -9.97 -2.71
N GLY A 132 -21.22 -10.55 -2.65
CA GLY A 132 -22.31 -10.04 -1.81
C GLY A 132 -23.04 -8.82 -2.36
N ARG A 133 -22.70 -8.30 -3.55
CA ARG A 133 -23.43 -7.18 -4.13
C ARG A 133 -24.87 -7.59 -4.50
N PRO A 134 -25.89 -6.73 -4.25
CA PRO A 134 -27.25 -7.00 -4.68
C PRO A 134 -27.36 -6.87 -6.20
N LEU A 135 -27.80 -7.93 -6.87
CA LEU A 135 -28.00 -7.91 -8.32
C LEU A 135 -29.23 -7.06 -8.68
N GLY A 136 -29.07 -6.12 -9.62
CA GLY A 136 -30.17 -5.29 -10.11
C GLY A 136 -30.62 -4.17 -9.17
N ALA A 137 -29.87 -3.88 -8.10
CA ALA A 137 -30.15 -2.74 -7.24
C ALA A 137 -29.89 -1.42 -8.00
N PRO A 138 -30.82 -0.46 -7.97
CA PRO A 138 -30.59 0.84 -8.57
C PRO A 138 -29.50 1.61 -7.82
N GLY A 139 -28.76 2.46 -8.53
CA GLY A 139 -27.68 3.26 -7.94
C GLY A 139 -26.35 2.54 -7.81
N THR A 140 -26.20 1.34 -8.38
CA THR A 140 -24.95 0.59 -8.39
C THR A 140 -24.50 0.26 -9.81
N CYS A 141 -23.21 0.34 -10.07
CA CYS A 141 -22.63 -0.18 -11.31
C CYS A 141 -21.25 -0.78 -11.04
N VAL A 142 -20.83 -1.69 -11.90
CA VAL A 142 -19.47 -2.22 -11.88
C VAL A 142 -18.59 -1.35 -12.77
N ALA A 143 -17.53 -0.83 -12.21
CA ALA A 143 -16.49 -0.10 -12.93
C ALA A 143 -15.18 -0.88 -12.93
N CYS A 144 -14.40 -0.72 -13.98
CA CYS A 144 -13.03 -1.21 -14.04
C CYS A 144 -12.09 -0.07 -13.62
N VAL A 145 -11.34 -0.27 -12.57
CA VAL A 145 -10.26 0.62 -12.13
C VAL A 145 -8.92 -0.04 -12.39
N MET A 146 -7.93 0.78 -12.75
CA MET A 146 -6.57 0.29 -12.95
C MET A 146 -5.74 0.57 -11.71
N GLU A 147 -5.25 -0.49 -11.08
CA GLU A 147 -4.26 -0.43 -10.02
C GLU A 147 -2.92 -0.91 -10.57
N GLY A 148 -2.04 0.05 -10.87
CA GLY A 148 -0.83 -0.24 -11.63
C GLY A 148 -1.17 -0.74 -13.04
N THR A 149 -0.77 -1.95 -13.37
CA THR A 149 -1.10 -2.63 -14.64
C THR A 149 -2.31 -3.57 -14.52
N ARG A 150 -2.83 -3.79 -13.31
CA ARG A 150 -3.89 -4.76 -13.04
C ARG A 150 -5.26 -4.10 -13.13
N PRO A 151 -6.17 -4.58 -14.01
CA PRO A 151 -7.56 -4.18 -13.99
C PRO A 151 -8.28 -4.85 -12.81
N ILE A 152 -8.98 -4.05 -12.01
CA ILE A 152 -9.79 -4.51 -10.88
C ILE A 152 -11.21 -4.04 -11.10
N LEU A 153 -12.17 -4.96 -10.99
CA LEU A 153 -13.57 -4.62 -11.01
C LEU A 153 -14.04 -4.28 -9.60
N ALA A 154 -14.66 -3.11 -9.46
CA ALA A 154 -15.20 -2.65 -8.20
C ALA A 154 -16.64 -2.13 -8.40
N GLU A 155 -17.46 -2.25 -7.36
CA GLU A 155 -18.77 -1.64 -7.36
C GLU A 155 -18.65 -0.16 -7.03
N VAL A 156 -19.26 0.66 -7.87
CA VAL A 156 -19.47 2.09 -7.61
C VAL A 156 -20.93 2.30 -7.26
N GLN A 157 -21.16 2.96 -6.14
CA GLN A 157 -22.49 3.26 -5.65
C GLN A 157 -22.76 4.76 -5.76
N ALA A 158 -23.97 5.12 -6.18
CA ALA A 158 -24.42 6.50 -6.26
C ALA A 158 -25.85 6.62 -5.73
N LEU A 159 -26.07 7.57 -4.83
CA LEU A 159 -27.40 7.91 -4.33
C LEU A 159 -27.69 9.37 -4.66
N VAL A 160 -28.84 9.60 -5.29
CA VAL A 160 -29.38 10.93 -5.56
C VAL A 160 -30.72 11.06 -4.85
N ALA A 161 -30.84 12.03 -3.96
CA ALA A 161 -32.07 12.27 -3.21
C ALA A 161 -32.44 13.76 -3.24
N PRO A 162 -33.73 14.13 -3.20
CA PRO A 162 -34.12 15.53 -3.06
C PRO A 162 -33.47 16.16 -1.83
N THR A 163 -32.91 17.36 -2.00
CA THR A 163 -32.33 18.08 -0.84
C THR A 163 -33.42 18.74 0.01
N SER A 164 -33.28 18.65 1.31
CA SER A 164 -34.07 19.43 2.27
C SER A 164 -33.33 20.67 2.78
N PHE A 165 -32.15 20.96 2.24
CA PHE A 165 -31.30 22.08 2.63
C PHE A 165 -31.31 23.18 1.57
N ASN A 166 -30.96 24.42 1.96
CA ASN A 166 -30.82 25.53 1.02
C ASN A 166 -29.69 25.32 0.00
N MET A 167 -28.69 24.52 0.36
CA MET A 167 -27.60 24.13 -0.52
C MET A 167 -27.53 22.59 -0.63
N PRO A 168 -27.56 22.05 -1.84
CA PRO A 168 -27.44 20.62 -2.06
C PRO A 168 -26.08 20.07 -1.60
N ARG A 169 -26.08 18.94 -0.94
CA ARG A 169 -24.88 18.28 -0.46
C ARG A 169 -24.23 17.44 -1.56
N ARG A 170 -22.91 17.46 -1.57
CA ARG A 170 -22.09 16.60 -2.41
C ARG A 170 -21.10 15.87 -1.51
N THR A 171 -21.17 14.55 -1.47
CA THR A 171 -20.30 13.72 -0.65
C THR A 171 -19.72 12.61 -1.50
N SER A 172 -18.44 12.38 -1.38
CA SER A 172 -17.79 11.24 -2.01
C SER A 172 -16.93 10.50 -1.00
N ASN A 173 -16.93 9.16 -1.08
CA ASN A 173 -16.10 8.29 -0.29
C ASN A 173 -15.41 7.28 -1.22
N GLY A 174 -14.07 7.21 -1.15
CA GLY A 174 -13.27 6.40 -2.07
C GLY A 174 -13.19 6.98 -3.50
N PHE A 175 -13.74 8.18 -3.72
CA PHE A 175 -13.76 8.86 -5.00
C PHE A 175 -13.31 10.32 -4.82
N ASP A 176 -12.43 10.83 -5.69
CA ASP A 176 -11.99 12.22 -5.61
C ASP A 176 -13.15 13.20 -5.76
N PHE A 177 -13.30 14.11 -4.78
CA PHE A 177 -14.43 15.04 -4.73
C PHE A 177 -14.50 15.97 -5.95
N ASN A 178 -13.36 16.49 -6.43
CA ASN A 178 -13.34 17.41 -7.58
C ASN A 178 -13.71 16.67 -8.85
N ARG A 179 -13.28 15.42 -8.98
CA ARG A 179 -13.66 14.54 -10.09
C ARG A 179 -15.15 14.23 -10.06
N ALA A 180 -15.72 13.93 -8.90
CA ALA A 180 -17.15 13.74 -8.72
C ALA A 180 -17.94 14.98 -9.14
N ALA A 181 -17.54 16.16 -8.67
CA ALA A 181 -18.17 17.44 -9.01
C ALA A 181 -18.12 17.73 -10.51
N MET A 182 -16.99 17.46 -11.15
CA MET A 182 -16.82 17.62 -12.61
C MET A 182 -17.75 16.67 -13.38
N LEU A 183 -17.83 15.40 -12.98
CA LEU A 183 -18.72 14.43 -13.62
C LEU A 183 -20.20 14.84 -13.49
N LEU A 184 -20.62 15.33 -12.33
CA LEU A 184 -21.97 15.84 -12.13
C LEU A 184 -22.28 17.03 -13.07
N ALA A 185 -21.35 17.97 -13.20
CA ALA A 185 -21.49 19.11 -14.12
C ALA A 185 -21.60 18.67 -15.59
N VAL A 186 -20.83 17.66 -15.98
CA VAL A 186 -20.93 17.07 -17.34
C VAL A 186 -22.27 16.38 -17.55
N LEU A 187 -22.74 15.59 -16.57
CA LEU A 187 -24.03 14.91 -16.62
C LEU A 187 -25.21 15.91 -16.69
N GLU A 188 -25.14 17.02 -15.94
CA GLU A 188 -26.14 18.10 -16.06
C GLU A 188 -26.11 18.72 -17.46
N LYS A 189 -24.95 19.10 -17.94
CA LYS A 189 -24.81 19.86 -19.20
C LYS A 189 -25.04 19.02 -20.45
N ARG A 190 -24.59 17.76 -20.43
CA ARG A 190 -24.62 16.85 -21.60
C ARG A 190 -25.66 15.75 -21.48
N GLY A 191 -25.91 15.26 -20.27
CA GLY A 191 -26.86 14.19 -20.01
C GLY A 191 -28.30 14.67 -19.75
N GLY A 192 -28.53 15.97 -19.65
CA GLY A 192 -29.86 16.53 -19.35
C GLY A 192 -30.36 16.23 -17.94
N MET A 193 -29.52 15.71 -17.07
CA MET A 193 -29.86 15.43 -15.68
C MET A 193 -29.90 16.73 -14.88
N ARG A 194 -30.65 16.75 -13.76
CA ARG A 194 -30.75 17.93 -12.90
C ARG A 194 -30.38 17.56 -11.47
N PHE A 195 -29.26 18.08 -10.99
CA PHE A 195 -28.77 17.86 -9.61
C PHE A 195 -28.88 19.11 -8.72
N GLY A 196 -29.35 20.24 -9.28
CA GLY A 196 -29.41 21.53 -8.56
C GLY A 196 -30.21 21.51 -7.27
N ASN A 197 -31.22 20.64 -7.17
CA ASN A 197 -32.08 20.47 -5.99
C ASN A 197 -31.96 19.07 -5.39
N ALA A 198 -30.84 18.39 -5.59
CA ALA A 198 -30.65 17.04 -5.10
C ALA A 198 -29.30 16.89 -4.38
N ASP A 199 -29.32 16.19 -3.27
CA ASP A 199 -28.12 15.70 -2.60
C ASP A 199 -27.55 14.51 -3.40
N VAL A 200 -26.23 14.46 -3.53
CA VAL A 200 -25.54 13.37 -4.24
C VAL A 200 -24.46 12.78 -3.35
N TYR A 201 -24.48 11.48 -3.23
CA TYR A 201 -23.54 10.65 -2.48
C TYR A 201 -22.93 9.62 -3.44
N LEU A 202 -21.60 9.53 -3.44
CA LEU A 202 -20.80 8.62 -4.28
C LEU A 202 -19.82 7.83 -3.42
#